data_ab16015a957946b365ca227369171238
#
_entry.id   ab16015a957946b365ca227369171238
#
_cell.length_a   1.000
_cell.length_b   1.000
_cell.length_c   1.000
_cell.angle_alpha   90.00
_cell.angle_beta   90.00
_cell.angle_gamma   90.00
#
_symmetry.space_group_name_H-M   'P 1'
#
loop_
_entity.id
_entity.type
_entity.pdbx_description
1 polymer ?
#
loop_
_entity_poly.entity_id
_entity_poly.type
_entity_poly.pdbx_seq_one_letter_code
_entity_poly.pdbx_strand_id
1 'polypeptide(L)'
;MKRLILFFVAAFPLFLFADALDELMPRPRGIVRSADARVNLPQLANPGAYFIRIKGGKIEIWGDEEGKRYARVTLGQLRKLSQGAPLPDCIIADWPEFKYRGLMLDCGRNYQSIQSILDLIDHLAKYKMNVFHWHLTDNYGWRLESKICPALQKDAAFSRQVGKFYTQKEFKEVLGYAKKRGVIVIPELDMPGHTLAFRKATGITDLACEEAKVLLGKLIDELCSLAPPKDMPIIHLGTDEAREHGERVPQTHLDYWASKVTGNGRILMGWSPGLKLPGQSIKQLWMGAKDPRGDKCPYIDSQNSYYINHVDPEELLSVAAYQQPCRWGAKDEHLGAIIGVWHDDCIADSEDVARMNAVYPAVVLLSDNFWRGREKDEPTLYARLPPPSDPRFELVVDLERRVLAQRDKVLSKVQHPFPFVAQTQMCWKMTDGETGALIAKDIPQATIYPRHFWFPASAYLTKNNGTVILETWIRSKADIECGAWIGMTGFSRSDGRSRDAPTPACGEWNKHGATIEINGVAVAPPRWNRPSLRGNPKEIPLSDEDYWYRAPTKIKLKKGVNHVKMTLPKKGGWKWIGTFVPVLGTSDRPLEVPGLEYFSEDPSK
;
A
#
# COMPACT_ATOMS: atom_id res chain seq x y z
N MET A 1 60.14 -3.83 5.56
CA MET A 1 58.93 -4.63 5.60
C MET A 1 58.06 -4.16 6.76
N LYS A 2 57.13 -3.25 6.49
CA LYS A 2 56.11 -2.79 7.48
C LYS A 2 54.84 -3.57 7.23
N ARG A 3 54.44 -4.41 8.18
CA ARG A 3 53.14 -5.11 8.17
C ARG A 3 52.04 -4.11 8.48
N LEU A 4 51.18 -3.90 7.52
CA LEU A 4 49.92 -3.17 7.69
C LEU A 4 48.91 -4.14 8.33
N ILE A 5 48.58 -3.90 9.60
CA ILE A 5 47.49 -4.62 10.27
C ILE A 5 46.20 -3.85 9.93
N LEU A 6 45.38 -4.42 9.04
CA LEU A 6 44.01 -3.95 8.82
C LEU A 6 43.17 -4.40 10.02
N PHE A 7 42.76 -3.45 10.85
CA PHE A 7 41.65 -3.65 11.78
C PHE A 7 40.35 -3.62 10.99
N PHE A 8 39.73 -4.77 10.83
CA PHE A 8 38.30 -4.83 10.51
C PHE A 8 37.53 -4.33 11.74
N VAL A 9 37.12 -3.07 11.72
CA VAL A 9 36.12 -2.56 12.62
C VAL A 9 34.79 -3.09 12.07
N ALA A 10 34.23 -4.12 12.73
CA ALA A 10 32.85 -4.50 12.54
C ALA A 10 32.02 -3.24 12.85
N ALA A 11 31.39 -2.66 11.84
CA ALA A 11 30.46 -1.57 11.99
C ALA A 11 29.21 -2.16 12.68
N PHE A 12 29.22 -2.19 14.01
CA PHE A 12 27.98 -2.18 14.76
C PHE A 12 27.21 -0.92 14.33
N PRO A 13 25.95 -1.03 13.91
CA PRO A 13 25.14 0.16 13.75
C PRO A 13 25.07 0.81 15.15
N LEU A 14 25.76 1.91 15.31
CA LEU A 14 25.49 2.85 16.38
C LEU A 14 24.03 3.27 16.19
N PHE A 15 23.12 2.65 16.91
CA PHE A 15 21.84 3.26 17.26
C PHE A 15 22.16 4.46 18.16
N LEU A 16 22.71 5.51 17.57
CA LEU A 16 22.62 6.84 18.11
C LEU A 16 21.14 7.06 18.36
N PHE A 17 20.74 7.40 19.58
CA PHE A 17 19.38 7.74 19.96
C PHE A 17 18.83 8.69 18.90
N ALA A 18 17.99 8.17 18.00
CA ALA A 18 17.40 8.99 16.97
C ALA A 18 16.52 10.02 17.67
N ASP A 19 16.80 11.29 17.42
CA ASP A 19 15.99 12.39 17.88
C ASP A 19 14.58 12.27 17.28
N ALA A 20 13.56 12.67 18.04
CA ALA A 20 12.18 12.68 17.59
C ALA A 20 11.98 13.40 16.24
N LEU A 21 12.84 14.35 15.89
CA LEU A 21 12.88 15.04 14.60
C LEU A 21 13.26 14.10 13.45
N ASP A 22 14.13 13.12 13.71
CA ASP A 22 14.58 12.15 12.69
C ASP A 22 13.54 11.06 12.42
N GLU A 23 12.53 10.91 13.29
CA GLU A 23 11.49 9.88 13.20
C GLU A 23 10.18 10.40 12.56
N LEU A 24 10.13 11.68 12.15
CA LEU A 24 8.95 12.27 11.51
C LEU A 24 8.61 11.62 10.16
N MET A 25 7.32 11.40 9.90
CA MET A 25 6.78 10.86 8.64
C MET A 25 5.58 11.69 8.13
N PRO A 26 5.54 12.18 6.89
CA PRO A 26 6.68 12.29 5.98
C PRO A 26 7.83 13.09 6.59
N ARG A 27 9.06 12.77 6.21
CA ARG A 27 10.23 13.52 6.67
C ARG A 27 10.19 14.95 6.12
N PRO A 28 10.27 15.98 6.97
CA PRO A 28 10.33 17.37 6.51
C PRO A 28 11.55 17.63 5.61
N ARG A 29 11.39 18.53 4.65
CA ARG A 29 12.48 18.88 3.71
C ARG A 29 13.66 19.59 4.37
N GLY A 30 13.37 20.45 5.35
CA GLY A 30 14.39 21.17 6.10
C GLY A 30 14.17 21.08 7.61
N ILE A 31 15.19 20.60 8.32
CA ILE A 31 15.24 20.58 9.79
C ILE A 31 16.56 21.24 10.21
N VAL A 32 16.48 22.32 10.99
CA VAL A 32 17.62 22.99 11.57
C VAL A 32 17.54 22.86 13.10
N ARG A 33 18.54 22.21 13.70
CA ARG A 33 18.61 21.97 15.16
C ARG A 33 19.12 23.21 15.92
N SER A 34 18.54 24.35 15.60
CA SER A 34 18.77 25.64 16.27
C SER A 34 17.60 26.55 15.98
N ALA A 35 16.98 27.07 17.01
CA ALA A 35 15.86 28.01 16.89
C ALA A 35 16.31 29.41 16.46
N ASP A 36 17.62 29.73 16.59
CA ASP A 36 18.18 31.04 16.29
C ASP A 36 18.76 31.17 14.88
N ALA A 37 18.73 30.08 14.10
CA ALA A 37 19.20 30.10 12.71
C ALA A 37 18.36 31.08 11.87
N ARG A 38 19.04 31.86 11.03
CA ARG A 38 18.40 32.62 9.96
C ARG A 38 18.15 31.69 8.78
N VAL A 39 16.91 31.52 8.37
CA VAL A 39 16.54 30.66 7.25
C VAL A 39 15.85 31.52 6.20
N ASN A 40 16.39 31.49 4.98
CA ASN A 40 15.73 32.09 3.82
C ASN A 40 14.88 30.99 3.16
N LEU A 41 13.57 31.21 3.06
CA LEU A 41 12.61 30.19 2.65
C LEU A 41 11.68 30.71 1.53
N PRO A 42 12.20 30.89 0.31
CA PRO A 42 11.37 31.32 -0.83
C PRO A 42 10.22 30.33 -1.11
N GLN A 43 10.40 29.06 -0.75
CA GLN A 43 9.41 27.99 -0.95
C GLN A 43 8.16 28.13 -0.06
N LEU A 44 8.13 29.02 0.93
CA LEU A 44 6.91 29.30 1.71
C LEU A 44 5.79 29.91 0.87
N ALA A 45 6.07 30.36 -0.33
CA ALA A 45 5.06 30.78 -1.30
C ALA A 45 4.32 29.61 -1.96
N ASN A 46 4.85 28.37 -1.86
CA ASN A 46 4.21 27.20 -2.43
C ASN A 46 2.93 26.84 -1.64
N PRO A 47 1.84 26.43 -2.31
CA PRO A 47 0.63 25.98 -1.63
C PRO A 47 0.93 24.84 -0.66
N GLY A 48 0.39 24.92 0.57
CA GLY A 48 0.59 23.92 1.60
C GLY A 48 1.98 23.94 2.28
N ALA A 49 2.85 24.88 1.92
CA ALA A 49 4.12 25.07 2.60
C ALA A 49 3.94 25.61 4.02
N TYR A 50 4.82 25.20 4.92
CA TYR A 50 4.79 25.68 6.30
C TYR A 50 6.19 25.78 6.90
N PHE A 51 6.25 26.57 7.96
CA PHE A 51 7.41 26.77 8.80
C PHE A 51 7.02 26.69 10.27
N ILE A 52 7.82 25.97 11.04
CA ILE A 52 7.67 25.86 12.50
C ILE A 52 8.97 26.31 13.14
N ARG A 53 8.88 27.18 14.16
CA ARG A 53 9.99 27.46 15.08
C ARG A 53 9.58 27.02 16.48
N ILE A 54 10.44 26.25 17.14
CA ILE A 54 10.31 25.87 18.54
C ILE A 54 11.52 26.43 19.27
N LYS A 55 11.29 27.29 20.28
CA LYS A 55 12.33 27.90 21.10
C LYS A 55 11.87 27.99 22.55
N GLY A 56 12.58 27.32 23.46
CA GLY A 56 12.24 27.33 24.88
C GLY A 56 10.77 26.89 25.15
N GLY A 57 10.27 25.94 24.38
CA GLY A 57 8.88 25.46 24.47
C GLY A 57 7.84 26.37 23.78
N LYS A 58 8.19 27.59 23.35
CA LYS A 58 7.32 28.44 22.54
C LYS A 58 7.30 27.94 21.09
N ILE A 59 6.09 27.82 20.51
CA ILE A 59 5.88 27.31 19.15
C ILE A 59 5.28 28.43 18.30
N GLU A 60 5.91 28.68 17.17
CA GLU A 60 5.45 29.61 16.14
C GLU A 60 5.27 28.88 14.82
N ILE A 61 4.16 29.17 14.11
CA ILE A 61 3.79 28.49 12.85
C ILE A 61 3.45 29.54 11.80
N TRP A 62 4.02 29.42 10.61
CA TRP A 62 3.71 30.20 9.42
C TRP A 62 3.35 29.31 8.25
N GLY A 63 2.53 29.79 7.34
CA GLY A 63 2.03 29.12 6.15
C GLY A 63 0.62 29.57 5.81
N ASP A 64 0.11 29.12 4.67
CA ASP A 64 -1.31 29.22 4.35
C ASP A 64 -2.15 28.31 5.27
N GLU A 65 -3.46 28.27 5.11
CA GLU A 65 -4.32 27.44 5.99
C GLU A 65 -4.05 25.93 5.82
N GLU A 66 -3.68 25.50 4.62
CA GLU A 66 -3.28 24.12 4.36
C GLU A 66 -1.92 23.80 5.01
N GLY A 67 -0.94 24.67 4.80
CA GLY A 67 0.38 24.54 5.43
C GLY A 67 0.32 24.52 6.96
N LYS A 68 -0.49 25.41 7.57
CA LYS A 68 -0.72 25.39 9.03
C LYS A 68 -1.35 24.08 9.50
N ARG A 69 -2.22 23.45 8.69
CA ARG A 69 -2.77 22.12 9.00
C ARG A 69 -1.67 21.06 9.01
N TYR A 70 -0.81 21.03 7.99
CA TYR A 70 0.32 20.13 7.93
C TYR A 70 1.34 20.36 9.05
N ALA A 71 1.58 21.62 9.42
CA ALA A 71 2.40 21.96 10.57
C ALA A 71 1.86 21.36 11.88
N ARG A 72 0.54 21.43 12.09
CA ARG A 72 -0.10 20.79 13.27
C ARG A 72 0.05 19.28 13.26
N VAL A 73 -0.01 18.64 12.09
CA VAL A 73 0.26 17.18 11.95
C VAL A 73 1.70 16.88 12.37
N THR A 74 2.68 17.61 11.87
CA THR A 74 4.10 17.45 12.24
C THR A 74 4.32 17.63 13.72
N LEU A 75 3.75 18.67 14.34
CA LEU A 75 3.83 18.90 15.79
C LEU A 75 3.14 17.79 16.60
N GLY A 76 2.02 17.27 16.09
CA GLY A 76 1.30 16.16 16.72
C GLY A 76 2.13 14.88 16.75
N GLN A 77 2.83 14.56 15.67
CA GLN A 77 3.78 13.46 15.61
C GLN A 77 4.98 13.72 16.55
N LEU A 78 5.59 14.91 16.47
CA LEU A 78 6.76 15.26 17.26
C LEU A 78 6.50 15.11 18.78
N ARG A 79 5.33 15.55 19.27
CA ARG A 79 4.92 15.36 20.68
C ARG A 79 4.85 13.89 21.07
N LYS A 80 4.32 13.03 20.19
CA LYS A 80 4.22 11.59 20.47
C LYS A 80 5.58 10.91 20.40
N LEU A 81 6.40 11.28 19.42
CA LEU A 81 7.74 10.76 19.24
C LEU A 81 8.66 11.15 20.41
N SER A 82 8.47 12.34 20.99
CA SER A 82 9.21 12.80 22.16
C SER A 82 8.81 12.10 23.47
N GLN A 83 7.74 11.29 23.49
CA GLN A 83 7.31 10.46 24.63
C GLN A 83 7.26 11.21 25.97
N GLY A 84 6.81 12.48 25.96
CA GLY A 84 6.71 13.34 27.13
C GLY A 84 7.96 14.18 27.44
N ALA A 85 9.07 13.97 26.74
CA ALA A 85 10.21 14.87 26.83
C ALA A 85 9.86 16.25 26.22
N PRO A 86 10.53 17.34 26.66
CA PRO A 86 10.40 18.65 26.04
C PRO A 86 10.70 18.59 24.55
N LEU A 87 9.95 19.37 23.77
CA LEU A 87 10.22 19.48 22.33
C LEU A 87 11.58 20.15 22.10
N PRO A 88 12.39 19.66 21.15
CA PRO A 88 13.69 20.23 20.88
C PRO A 88 13.59 21.63 20.28
N ASP A 89 14.52 22.51 20.62
CA ASP A 89 14.65 23.81 19.97
C ASP A 89 15.09 23.58 18.51
N CYS A 90 14.24 23.99 17.58
CA CYS A 90 14.49 23.72 16.16
C CYS A 90 13.68 24.64 15.23
N ILE A 91 14.04 24.60 13.97
CA ILE A 91 13.27 25.10 12.84
C ILE A 91 12.93 23.95 11.92
N ILE A 92 11.68 23.88 11.50
CA ILE A 92 11.20 22.93 10.48
C ILE A 92 10.60 23.74 9.33
N ALA A 93 11.06 23.48 8.11
CA ALA A 93 10.52 24.05 6.88
C ALA A 93 10.13 22.91 5.94
N ASP A 94 8.89 22.94 5.42
CA ASP A 94 8.39 21.81 4.66
C ASP A 94 7.28 22.20 3.68
N TRP A 95 7.15 21.47 2.58
CA TRP A 95 6.13 21.65 1.54
C TRP A 95 5.91 20.37 0.73
N PRO A 96 4.70 20.13 0.21
CA PRO A 96 4.42 18.98 -0.64
C PRO A 96 5.02 19.14 -2.04
N GLU A 97 5.49 18.03 -2.63
CA GLU A 97 5.88 17.99 -4.04
C GLU A 97 4.66 17.97 -4.96
N PHE A 98 3.65 17.19 -4.58
CA PHE A 98 2.47 16.98 -5.41
C PHE A 98 1.22 17.55 -4.79
N LYS A 99 0.31 18.03 -5.66
CA LYS A 99 -0.98 18.60 -5.26
C LYS A 99 -1.89 17.55 -4.63
N TYR A 100 -1.96 16.33 -5.21
CA TYR A 100 -2.82 15.24 -4.75
C TYR A 100 -2.00 14.04 -4.29
N ARG A 101 -2.32 13.56 -3.11
CA ARG A 101 -1.67 12.42 -2.45
C ARG A 101 -2.77 11.65 -1.73
N GLY A 102 -3.04 10.43 -2.20
CA GLY A 102 -4.25 9.78 -1.71
C GLY A 102 -4.25 8.26 -1.74
N LEU A 103 -5.44 7.75 -1.41
CA LEU A 103 -5.76 6.35 -1.47
C LEU A 103 -7.16 6.17 -2.04
N MET A 104 -7.31 5.21 -2.94
CA MET A 104 -8.56 4.72 -3.49
C MET A 104 -8.98 3.45 -2.74
N LEU A 105 -10.27 3.36 -2.40
CA LEU A 105 -10.87 2.20 -1.75
C LEU A 105 -12.03 1.67 -2.58
N ASP A 106 -11.95 0.39 -2.96
CA ASP A 106 -13.01 -0.29 -3.69
C ASP A 106 -14.14 -0.74 -2.75
N CYS A 107 -15.18 0.08 -2.69
CA CYS A 107 -16.43 -0.24 -1.99
C CYS A 107 -17.50 -0.85 -2.91
N GLY A 108 -17.35 -0.69 -4.21
CA GLY A 108 -18.25 -1.27 -5.22
C GLY A 108 -18.28 -2.78 -5.14
N ARG A 109 -17.09 -3.42 -5.11
CA ARG A 109 -16.96 -4.87 -4.99
C ARG A 109 -17.24 -5.36 -3.58
N ASN A 110 -16.72 -4.68 -2.55
CA ASN A 110 -16.90 -5.08 -1.15
C ASN A 110 -17.21 -3.86 -0.28
N TYR A 111 -18.46 -3.76 0.20
CA TYR A 111 -18.92 -2.66 1.05
C TYR A 111 -18.04 -2.49 2.29
N GLN A 112 -17.73 -1.26 2.62
CA GLN A 112 -16.99 -0.89 3.83
C GLN A 112 -17.89 -0.11 4.78
N SER A 113 -17.77 -0.33 6.08
CA SER A 113 -18.53 0.44 7.07
C SER A 113 -18.13 1.92 7.03
N ILE A 114 -19.07 2.81 7.39
CA ILE A 114 -18.75 4.24 7.52
C ILE A 114 -17.62 4.44 8.52
N GLN A 115 -17.60 3.68 9.63
CA GLN A 115 -16.54 3.82 10.62
C GLN A 115 -15.15 3.48 10.04
N SER A 116 -15.04 2.39 9.27
CA SER A 116 -13.78 2.05 8.58
C SER A 116 -13.32 3.15 7.62
N ILE A 117 -14.26 3.78 6.91
CA ILE A 117 -13.95 4.90 6.01
C ILE A 117 -13.47 6.13 6.80
N LEU A 118 -14.13 6.46 7.92
CA LEU A 118 -13.72 7.59 8.77
C LEU A 118 -12.34 7.35 9.39
N ASP A 119 -12.07 6.13 9.85
CA ASP A 119 -10.77 5.74 10.40
C ASP A 119 -9.66 5.84 9.35
N LEU A 120 -9.95 5.44 8.11
CA LEU A 120 -9.02 5.57 6.99
C LEU A 120 -8.74 7.04 6.66
N ILE A 121 -9.77 7.90 6.63
CA ILE A 121 -9.61 9.36 6.41
C ILE A 121 -8.76 9.98 7.52
N ASP A 122 -8.96 9.57 8.77
CA ASP A 122 -8.13 10.01 9.89
C ASP A 122 -6.66 9.59 9.71
N HIS A 123 -6.44 8.36 9.24
CA HIS A 123 -5.11 7.86 9.01
C HIS A 123 -4.40 8.62 7.85
N LEU A 124 -5.11 8.84 6.74
CA LEU A 124 -4.61 9.66 5.63
C LEU A 124 -4.18 11.07 6.11
N ALA A 125 -5.05 11.75 6.86
CA ALA A 125 -4.77 13.08 7.37
C ALA A 125 -3.57 13.13 8.33
N LYS A 126 -3.35 12.10 9.16
CA LYS A 126 -2.19 11.97 10.08
C LYS A 126 -0.86 11.89 9.34
N TYR A 127 -0.87 11.52 8.07
CA TYR A 127 0.33 11.41 7.23
C TYR A 127 0.32 12.38 6.04
N LYS A 128 -0.41 13.49 6.15
CA LYS A 128 -0.47 14.58 5.15
C LYS A 128 -0.96 14.12 3.76
N MET A 129 -1.67 12.98 3.69
CA MET A 129 -2.44 12.60 2.53
C MET A 129 -3.71 13.46 2.48
N ASN A 130 -4.12 13.87 1.27
CA ASN A 130 -5.23 14.82 1.11
C ASN A 130 -6.30 14.38 0.11
N VAL A 131 -6.28 13.10 -0.31
CA VAL A 131 -7.28 12.54 -1.22
C VAL A 131 -7.77 11.20 -0.70
N PHE A 132 -9.10 11.04 -0.65
CA PHE A 132 -9.79 9.77 -0.54
C PHE A 132 -10.59 9.55 -1.82
N HIS A 133 -10.15 8.62 -2.68
CA HIS A 133 -10.87 8.23 -3.89
C HIS A 133 -11.81 7.07 -3.54
N TRP A 134 -13.10 7.30 -3.70
CA TRP A 134 -14.15 6.38 -3.27
C TRP A 134 -14.80 5.71 -4.47
N HIS A 135 -14.37 4.48 -4.77
CA HIS A 135 -14.95 3.66 -5.83
C HIS A 135 -16.28 3.06 -5.35
N LEU A 136 -17.39 3.71 -5.75
CA LEU A 136 -18.72 3.48 -5.19
C LEU A 136 -19.55 2.47 -5.97
N THR A 137 -19.22 2.22 -7.23
CA THR A 137 -20.04 1.38 -8.12
C THR A 137 -19.20 0.42 -8.92
N ASP A 138 -19.67 -0.82 -9.01
CA ASP A 138 -19.03 -1.89 -9.78
C ASP A 138 -20.05 -2.98 -10.14
N ASN A 139 -19.61 -4.03 -10.82
CA ASN A 139 -20.43 -5.19 -11.19
C ASN A 139 -21.16 -5.85 -9.99
N TYR A 140 -20.63 -5.70 -8.78
CA TYR A 140 -21.10 -6.38 -7.59
C TYR A 140 -22.04 -5.55 -6.72
N GLY A 141 -22.08 -4.24 -6.92
CA GLY A 141 -22.99 -3.38 -6.19
C GLY A 141 -22.91 -1.92 -6.62
N TRP A 142 -24.06 -1.26 -6.57
CA TRP A 142 -24.20 0.20 -6.63
C TRP A 142 -24.33 0.72 -5.20
N ARG A 143 -23.26 1.27 -4.65
CA ARG A 143 -23.17 1.54 -3.21
C ARG A 143 -23.62 2.93 -2.78
N LEU A 144 -24.10 3.78 -3.69
CA LEU A 144 -24.63 5.10 -3.34
C LEU A 144 -26.16 5.14 -3.53
N GLU A 145 -26.89 5.60 -2.51
CA GLU A 145 -28.33 5.82 -2.60
C GLU A 145 -28.66 6.76 -3.76
N SER A 146 -29.62 6.35 -4.60
CA SER A 146 -30.21 7.20 -5.63
C SER A 146 -31.72 7.37 -5.39
N LYS A 147 -32.17 8.63 -5.32
CA LYS A 147 -33.59 8.97 -5.28
C LYS A 147 -34.20 9.04 -6.67
N ILE A 148 -33.38 9.23 -7.69
CA ILE A 148 -33.79 9.24 -9.10
C ILE A 148 -34.06 7.82 -9.60
N CYS A 149 -33.24 6.85 -9.17
CA CYS A 149 -33.37 5.46 -9.55
C CYS A 149 -33.35 4.54 -8.30
N PRO A 150 -34.45 4.46 -7.51
CA PRO A 150 -34.48 3.65 -6.29
C PRO A 150 -34.30 2.14 -6.53
N ALA A 151 -34.40 1.69 -7.77
CA ALA A 151 -34.10 0.31 -8.16
C ALA A 151 -32.64 -0.09 -7.84
N LEU A 152 -31.72 0.87 -7.82
CA LEU A 152 -30.31 0.67 -7.49
C LEU A 152 -30.06 0.28 -6.01
N GLN A 153 -31.05 0.41 -5.15
CA GLN A 153 -31.03 -0.02 -3.74
C GLN A 153 -31.78 -1.31 -3.47
N LYS A 154 -32.37 -1.92 -4.50
CA LYS A 154 -33.04 -3.23 -4.39
C LYS A 154 -32.04 -4.37 -4.52
N ASP A 155 -32.40 -5.53 -4.00
CA ASP A 155 -31.56 -6.73 -3.95
C ASP A 155 -30.92 -7.08 -5.30
N ALA A 156 -31.65 -6.87 -6.41
CA ALA A 156 -31.16 -7.13 -7.76
C ALA A 156 -29.90 -6.34 -8.14
N ALA A 157 -29.66 -5.19 -7.52
CA ALA A 157 -28.46 -4.36 -7.75
C ALA A 157 -27.20 -4.92 -7.08
N PHE A 158 -27.32 -5.98 -6.29
CA PHE A 158 -26.20 -6.49 -5.49
C PHE A 158 -25.95 -7.97 -5.79
N SER A 159 -24.71 -8.30 -6.09
CA SER A 159 -24.23 -9.69 -6.16
C SER A 159 -23.42 -10.06 -4.92
N ARG A 160 -23.00 -9.08 -4.14
CA ARG A 160 -22.26 -9.22 -2.88
C ARG A 160 -22.86 -8.26 -1.85
N GLN A 161 -22.95 -8.69 -0.61
CA GLN A 161 -23.41 -7.86 0.52
C GLN A 161 -24.71 -7.11 0.18
N VAL A 162 -25.75 -7.91 -0.12
CA VAL A 162 -27.07 -7.45 -0.54
C VAL A 162 -27.64 -6.40 0.42
N GLY A 163 -28.15 -5.31 -0.13
CA GLY A 163 -28.74 -4.21 0.64
C GLY A 163 -27.74 -3.32 1.37
N LYS A 164 -26.41 -3.53 1.20
CA LYS A 164 -25.39 -2.66 1.77
C LYS A 164 -25.03 -1.54 0.80
N PHE A 165 -25.40 -0.32 1.14
CA PHE A 165 -25.10 0.91 0.40
C PHE A 165 -25.01 2.09 1.37
N TYR A 166 -24.47 3.19 0.90
CA TYR A 166 -24.38 4.45 1.64
C TYR A 166 -25.57 5.32 1.31
N THR A 167 -26.29 5.79 2.33
CA THR A 167 -27.32 6.81 2.15
C THR A 167 -26.70 8.13 1.73
N GLN A 168 -27.47 8.98 1.05
CA GLN A 168 -27.01 10.34 0.71
C GLN A 168 -26.65 11.16 1.96
N LYS A 169 -27.28 10.84 3.11
CA LYS A 169 -26.93 11.46 4.39
C LYS A 169 -25.54 11.05 4.84
N GLU A 170 -25.26 9.74 4.89
CA GLU A 170 -23.94 9.20 5.26
C GLU A 170 -22.85 9.69 4.31
N PHE A 171 -23.12 9.74 3.00
CA PHE A 171 -22.20 10.29 2.02
C PHE A 171 -21.82 11.74 2.34
N LYS A 172 -22.82 12.59 2.66
CA LYS A 172 -22.57 14.00 3.06
C LYS A 172 -21.82 14.11 4.39
N GLU A 173 -22.07 13.19 5.33
CA GLU A 173 -21.34 13.13 6.60
C GLU A 173 -19.85 12.83 6.36
N VAL A 174 -19.53 11.86 5.49
CA VAL A 174 -18.15 11.54 5.09
C VAL A 174 -17.48 12.74 4.42
N LEU A 175 -18.16 13.42 3.49
CA LEU A 175 -17.64 14.66 2.86
C LEU A 175 -17.30 15.74 3.91
N GLY A 176 -18.21 15.98 4.84
CA GLY A 176 -18.02 16.96 5.91
C GLY A 176 -16.88 16.59 6.86
N TYR A 177 -16.74 15.31 7.15
CA TYR A 177 -15.68 14.76 7.99
C TYR A 177 -14.29 14.88 7.34
N ALA A 178 -14.19 14.51 6.05
CA ALA A 178 -12.97 14.61 5.25
C ALA A 178 -12.52 16.06 5.10
N LYS A 179 -13.45 16.97 4.78
CA LYS A 179 -13.19 18.42 4.66
C LYS A 179 -12.55 19.01 5.91
N LYS A 180 -13.05 18.67 7.11
CA LYS A 180 -12.49 19.13 8.40
C LYS A 180 -11.03 18.69 8.57
N ARG A 181 -10.61 17.63 7.92
CA ARG A 181 -9.25 17.05 7.95
C ARG A 181 -8.37 17.48 6.78
N GLY A 182 -8.93 18.24 5.83
CA GLY A 182 -8.25 18.67 4.61
C GLY A 182 -8.07 17.52 3.61
N VAL A 183 -8.97 16.55 3.64
CA VAL A 183 -9.04 15.44 2.68
C VAL A 183 -10.17 15.71 1.70
N ILE A 184 -9.85 15.68 0.41
CA ILE A 184 -10.79 15.76 -0.70
C ILE A 184 -11.32 14.37 -0.97
N VAL A 185 -12.65 14.22 -1.06
CA VAL A 185 -13.28 12.99 -1.51
C VAL A 185 -13.48 13.08 -3.02
N ILE A 186 -12.99 12.08 -3.75
CA ILE A 186 -13.24 11.89 -5.18
C ILE A 186 -14.18 10.69 -5.32
N PRO A 187 -15.49 10.90 -5.49
CA PRO A 187 -16.41 9.81 -5.73
C PRO A 187 -16.28 9.30 -7.17
N GLU A 188 -16.35 7.98 -7.33
CA GLU A 188 -16.35 7.33 -8.63
C GLU A 188 -17.68 6.61 -8.88
N LEU A 189 -18.26 6.91 -10.04
CA LEU A 189 -19.30 6.12 -10.68
C LEU A 189 -18.67 5.45 -11.89
N ASP A 190 -18.29 4.21 -11.76
CA ASP A 190 -17.59 3.50 -12.82
C ASP A 190 -18.53 3.13 -13.96
N MET A 191 -18.24 3.66 -15.14
CA MET A 191 -19.02 3.49 -16.36
C MET A 191 -18.18 3.76 -17.62
N PRO A 192 -18.49 3.15 -18.77
CA PRO A 192 -19.54 2.16 -19.01
C PRO A 192 -19.11 0.73 -18.69
N GLY A 193 -17.82 0.48 -18.40
CA GLY A 193 -17.36 -0.77 -17.80
C GLY A 193 -17.99 -0.97 -16.42
N HIS A 194 -17.83 -2.14 -15.83
CA HIS A 194 -18.21 -2.43 -14.44
C HIS A 194 -19.66 -2.08 -14.03
N THR A 195 -20.61 -2.08 -14.97
CA THR A 195 -21.98 -1.61 -14.75
C THR A 195 -23.03 -2.72 -14.56
N LEU A 196 -22.62 -3.97 -14.28
CA LEU A 196 -23.57 -5.08 -14.14
C LEU A 196 -24.61 -4.84 -13.04
N ALA A 197 -24.26 -4.19 -11.93
CA ALA A 197 -25.20 -3.82 -10.88
C ALA A 197 -26.29 -2.86 -11.40
N PHE A 198 -25.91 -1.85 -12.16
CA PHE A 198 -26.84 -0.92 -12.81
C PHE A 198 -27.78 -1.64 -13.78
N ARG A 199 -27.26 -2.51 -14.64
CA ARG A 199 -28.04 -3.26 -15.61
C ARG A 199 -29.05 -4.19 -14.95
N LYS A 200 -28.66 -4.91 -13.92
CA LYS A 200 -29.57 -5.78 -13.16
C LYS A 200 -30.67 -5.01 -12.47
N ALA A 201 -30.36 -3.83 -11.93
CA ALA A 201 -31.33 -3.00 -11.24
C ALA A 201 -32.36 -2.36 -12.17
N THR A 202 -31.93 -1.91 -13.34
CA THR A 202 -32.74 -1.13 -14.27
C THR A 202 -33.37 -1.95 -15.39
N GLY A 203 -32.80 -3.13 -15.67
CA GLY A 203 -33.17 -3.92 -16.87
C GLY A 203 -32.53 -3.41 -18.18
N ILE A 204 -31.80 -2.31 -18.14
CA ILE A 204 -31.11 -1.74 -19.31
C ILE A 204 -29.84 -2.55 -19.55
N THR A 205 -29.82 -3.34 -20.61
CA THR A 205 -28.69 -4.23 -20.94
C THR A 205 -27.71 -3.61 -21.93
N ASP A 206 -28.16 -2.67 -22.77
CA ASP A 206 -27.34 -1.96 -23.75
C ASP A 206 -27.11 -0.51 -23.33
N LEU A 207 -25.86 -0.21 -22.96
CA LEU A 207 -25.48 1.15 -22.55
C LEU A 207 -25.32 2.14 -23.73
N ALA A 208 -25.39 1.64 -24.97
CA ALA A 208 -25.41 2.50 -26.16
C ALA A 208 -26.80 3.09 -26.47
N CYS A 209 -27.84 2.68 -25.76
CA CYS A 209 -29.18 3.22 -25.93
C CYS A 209 -29.36 4.60 -25.29
N GLU A 210 -30.31 5.40 -25.78
CA GLU A 210 -30.57 6.75 -25.29
C GLU A 210 -31.09 6.75 -23.84
N GLU A 211 -31.86 5.71 -23.45
CA GLU A 211 -32.34 5.56 -22.09
C GLU A 211 -31.20 5.44 -21.07
N ALA A 212 -30.22 4.58 -21.36
CA ALA A 212 -29.01 4.44 -20.54
C ALA A 212 -28.25 5.76 -20.43
N LYS A 213 -28.01 6.42 -21.57
CA LYS A 213 -27.32 7.71 -21.63
C LYS A 213 -27.98 8.74 -20.71
N VAL A 214 -29.31 8.90 -20.84
CA VAL A 214 -30.07 9.91 -20.07
C VAL A 214 -30.10 9.55 -18.60
N LEU A 215 -30.34 8.28 -18.22
CA LEU A 215 -30.42 7.86 -16.83
C LEU A 215 -29.07 8.02 -16.12
N LEU A 216 -27.97 7.55 -16.73
CA LEU A 216 -26.62 7.74 -16.16
C LEU A 216 -26.27 9.23 -16.02
N GLY A 217 -26.66 10.05 -17.01
CA GLY A 217 -26.50 11.51 -16.89
C GLY A 217 -27.25 12.12 -15.72
N LYS A 218 -28.49 11.67 -15.44
CA LYS A 218 -29.26 12.10 -14.27
C LYS A 218 -28.61 11.63 -12.96
N LEU A 219 -28.04 10.45 -12.91
CA LEU A 219 -27.32 9.95 -11.73
C LEU A 219 -26.05 10.75 -11.45
N ILE A 220 -25.35 11.22 -12.49
CA ILE A 220 -24.23 12.16 -12.34
C ILE A 220 -24.71 13.50 -11.79
N ASP A 221 -25.82 14.06 -12.33
CA ASP A 221 -26.41 15.31 -11.82
C ASP A 221 -26.84 15.14 -10.34
N GLU A 222 -27.43 13.99 -9.97
CA GLU A 222 -27.79 13.67 -8.58
C GLU A 222 -26.56 13.66 -7.68
N LEU A 223 -25.50 12.93 -8.04
CA LEU A 223 -24.24 12.91 -7.29
C LEU A 223 -23.69 14.34 -7.12
N CYS A 224 -23.63 15.10 -8.19
CA CYS A 224 -23.15 16.49 -8.15
C CYS A 224 -23.99 17.38 -7.23
N SER A 225 -25.28 17.11 -7.06
CA SER A 225 -26.19 17.86 -6.19
C SER A 225 -25.92 17.67 -4.69
N LEU A 226 -25.19 16.61 -4.31
CA LEU A 226 -24.96 16.26 -2.91
C LEU A 226 -24.02 17.20 -2.16
N ALA A 227 -23.14 17.92 -2.89
CA ALA A 227 -22.24 18.91 -2.30
C ALA A 227 -21.90 20.03 -3.29
N PRO A 228 -21.46 21.22 -2.86
CA PRO A 228 -20.98 22.26 -3.76
C PRO A 228 -19.62 21.90 -4.38
N PRO A 229 -19.24 22.48 -5.57
CA PRO A 229 -17.97 22.20 -6.25
C PRO A 229 -16.72 22.36 -5.39
N LYS A 230 -16.71 23.35 -4.49
CA LYS A 230 -15.59 23.59 -3.57
C LYS A 230 -15.34 22.44 -2.58
N ASP A 231 -16.36 21.64 -2.27
CA ASP A 231 -16.29 20.56 -1.28
C ASP A 231 -16.14 19.18 -1.94
N MET A 232 -16.54 19.06 -3.22
CA MET A 232 -16.40 17.86 -4.04
C MET A 232 -15.99 18.30 -5.47
N PRO A 233 -14.74 18.70 -5.67
CA PRO A 233 -14.29 19.34 -6.91
C PRO A 233 -14.09 18.41 -8.09
N ILE A 234 -13.93 17.12 -7.85
CA ILE A 234 -13.58 16.11 -8.86
C ILE A 234 -14.62 14.99 -8.83
N ILE A 235 -15.09 14.56 -10.00
CA ILE A 235 -15.90 13.35 -10.19
C ILE A 235 -15.13 12.42 -11.10
N HIS A 236 -15.01 11.15 -10.69
CA HIS A 236 -14.41 10.09 -11.48
C HIS A 236 -15.49 9.23 -12.15
N LEU A 237 -15.35 8.97 -13.45
CA LEU A 237 -16.30 8.19 -14.23
C LEU A 237 -15.79 6.80 -14.64
N GLY A 238 -14.70 6.32 -14.01
CA GLY A 238 -14.09 5.04 -14.37
C GLY A 238 -13.51 5.06 -15.77
N THR A 239 -14.22 4.47 -16.74
CA THR A 239 -13.90 4.37 -18.18
C THR A 239 -12.93 3.25 -18.55
N ASP A 240 -12.41 2.51 -17.60
CA ASP A 240 -11.55 1.34 -17.81
C ASP A 240 -12.35 0.11 -18.25
N GLU A 241 -11.63 -0.86 -18.78
CA GLU A 241 -12.08 -2.21 -19.13
C GLU A 241 -13.43 -2.29 -19.91
N ALA A 242 -13.91 -1.19 -20.47
CA ALA A 242 -15.19 -1.15 -21.17
C ALA A 242 -15.25 -2.15 -22.33
N ARG A 243 -14.15 -2.30 -23.09
CA ARG A 243 -14.07 -3.23 -24.23
C ARG A 243 -13.99 -4.69 -23.77
N GLU A 244 -13.29 -4.93 -22.70
CA GLU A 244 -13.12 -6.24 -22.03
C GLU A 244 -14.47 -6.75 -21.53
N HIS A 245 -15.33 -5.85 -21.06
CA HIS A 245 -16.72 -6.14 -20.68
C HIS A 245 -17.72 -6.10 -21.85
N GLY A 246 -17.23 -5.93 -23.09
CA GLY A 246 -18.06 -5.92 -24.29
C GLY A 246 -18.84 -4.62 -24.52
N GLU A 247 -18.50 -3.55 -23.78
CA GLU A 247 -19.19 -2.27 -23.87
C GLU A 247 -18.74 -1.46 -25.09
N ARG A 248 -19.69 -1.09 -25.91
CA ARG A 248 -19.46 -0.26 -27.11
C ARG A 248 -20.39 0.95 -27.09
N VAL A 249 -20.08 1.91 -26.24
CA VAL A 249 -20.83 3.16 -26.18
C VAL A 249 -20.32 4.17 -27.21
N PRO A 250 -21.20 4.94 -27.88
CA PRO A 250 -20.80 6.02 -28.76
C PRO A 250 -20.04 7.12 -28.01
N GLN A 251 -19.08 7.77 -28.69
CA GLN A 251 -18.37 8.92 -28.11
C GLN A 251 -19.32 10.02 -27.65
N THR A 252 -20.44 10.21 -28.33
CA THR A 252 -21.48 11.17 -27.96
C THR A 252 -22.09 10.93 -26.58
N HIS A 253 -22.09 9.68 -26.07
CA HIS A 253 -22.54 9.34 -24.72
C HIS A 253 -21.47 9.77 -23.69
N LEU A 254 -20.20 9.49 -23.98
CA LEU A 254 -19.08 9.94 -23.13
C LEU A 254 -19.04 11.46 -23.07
N ASP A 255 -19.20 12.14 -24.19
CA ASP A 255 -19.24 13.61 -24.25
C ASP A 255 -20.43 14.18 -23.46
N TYR A 256 -21.60 13.51 -23.52
CA TYR A 256 -22.78 13.88 -22.74
C TYR A 256 -22.54 13.72 -21.23
N TRP A 257 -22.02 12.57 -20.78
CA TRP A 257 -21.72 12.33 -19.36
C TRP A 257 -20.63 13.27 -18.86
N ALA A 258 -19.60 13.51 -19.65
CA ALA A 258 -18.57 14.50 -19.34
C ALA A 258 -19.14 15.91 -19.19
N SER A 259 -20.09 16.30 -20.07
CA SER A 259 -20.77 17.59 -20.00
C SER A 259 -21.62 17.73 -18.71
N LYS A 260 -22.16 16.64 -18.19
CA LYS A 260 -22.85 16.62 -16.90
C LYS A 260 -21.91 16.93 -15.75
N VAL A 261 -20.72 16.33 -15.73
CA VAL A 261 -19.69 16.62 -14.73
C VAL A 261 -19.24 18.09 -14.81
N THR A 262 -18.81 18.53 -15.99
CA THR A 262 -18.25 19.87 -16.18
C THR A 262 -19.31 20.96 -16.08
N GLY A 263 -20.54 20.71 -16.57
CA GLY A 263 -21.69 21.62 -16.45
C GLY A 263 -22.10 21.87 -14.98
N ASN A 264 -21.85 20.91 -14.09
CA ASN A 264 -22.02 21.05 -12.65
C ASN A 264 -20.78 21.71 -11.96
N GLY A 265 -19.84 22.27 -12.72
CA GLY A 265 -18.65 22.96 -12.20
C GLY A 265 -17.60 22.01 -11.59
N ARG A 266 -17.55 20.74 -12.01
CA ARG A 266 -16.60 19.74 -11.54
C ARG A 266 -15.51 19.46 -12.56
N ILE A 267 -14.37 19.01 -12.07
CA ILE A 267 -13.29 18.47 -12.89
C ILE A 267 -13.59 16.99 -13.16
N LEU A 268 -13.53 16.60 -14.42
CA LEU A 268 -13.71 15.22 -14.83
C LEU A 268 -12.41 14.44 -14.65
N MET A 269 -12.50 13.22 -14.14
CA MET A 269 -11.39 12.28 -13.98
C MET A 269 -11.82 10.89 -14.49
N GLY A 270 -10.86 10.09 -14.98
CA GLY A 270 -11.09 8.71 -15.39
C GLY A 270 -9.80 7.92 -15.52
N TRP A 271 -9.90 6.60 -15.58
CA TRP A 271 -8.77 5.71 -15.70
C TRP A 271 -8.08 5.81 -17.08
N SER A 272 -6.75 5.61 -17.09
CA SER A 272 -5.96 5.50 -18.32
C SER A 272 -4.92 4.37 -18.14
N PRO A 273 -4.98 3.28 -18.95
CA PRO A 273 -5.83 3.07 -20.12
C PRO A 273 -7.33 3.04 -19.79
N GLY A 274 -8.13 3.54 -20.72
CA GLY A 274 -9.59 3.63 -20.62
C GLY A 274 -10.18 4.28 -21.87
N LEU A 275 -11.49 4.54 -21.89
CA LEU A 275 -12.11 5.27 -22.97
C LEU A 275 -11.65 6.73 -22.95
N LYS A 276 -11.58 7.34 -24.13
CA LYS A 276 -11.10 8.71 -24.28
C LYS A 276 -12.13 9.71 -23.76
N LEU A 277 -11.83 10.31 -22.61
CA LEU A 277 -12.60 11.42 -22.09
C LEU A 277 -12.28 12.73 -22.84
N PRO A 278 -13.26 13.63 -23.00
CA PRO A 278 -13.05 14.91 -23.67
C PRO A 278 -12.32 15.94 -22.79
N GLY A 279 -11.76 16.95 -23.46
CA GLY A 279 -11.20 18.14 -22.82
C GLY A 279 -9.98 17.88 -21.94
N GLN A 280 -9.85 18.68 -20.89
CA GLN A 280 -8.75 18.66 -19.91
C GLN A 280 -9.05 17.74 -18.72
N SER A 281 -9.60 16.55 -18.99
CA SER A 281 -9.89 15.56 -17.95
C SER A 281 -8.62 15.08 -17.29
N ILE A 282 -8.66 14.86 -15.98
CA ILE A 282 -7.54 14.23 -15.25
C ILE A 282 -7.48 12.74 -15.61
N LYS A 283 -6.33 12.26 -16.04
CA LYS A 283 -6.07 10.84 -16.27
C LYS A 283 -5.51 10.20 -15.00
N GLN A 284 -6.19 9.22 -14.45
CA GLN A 284 -5.60 8.37 -13.43
C GLN A 284 -4.92 7.17 -14.09
N LEU A 285 -3.59 7.16 -14.03
CA LEU A 285 -2.79 6.14 -14.69
C LEU A 285 -2.78 4.85 -13.86
N TRP A 286 -3.04 3.72 -14.52
CA TRP A 286 -3.01 2.40 -13.91
C TRP A 286 -2.25 1.41 -14.80
N MET A 287 -2.31 0.11 -14.53
CA MET A 287 -1.53 -0.92 -15.22
C MET A 287 -1.58 -0.78 -16.75
N GLY A 288 -0.39 -0.83 -17.38
CA GLY A 288 -0.27 -0.72 -18.83
C GLY A 288 -0.45 0.69 -19.39
N ALA A 289 -0.56 1.72 -18.56
CA ALA A 289 -0.62 3.10 -19.02
C ALA A 289 0.60 3.47 -19.86
N LYS A 290 0.34 4.18 -20.95
CA LYS A 290 1.38 4.79 -21.79
C LYS A 290 1.77 6.15 -21.23
N ASP A 291 2.92 6.65 -21.67
CA ASP A 291 3.39 7.98 -21.35
C ASP A 291 2.33 9.06 -21.68
N PRO A 292 1.79 9.78 -20.68
CA PRO A 292 0.71 10.73 -20.90
C PRO A 292 1.21 12.10 -21.40
N ARG A 293 2.52 12.36 -21.39
CA ARG A 293 3.11 13.68 -21.73
C ARG A 293 2.77 14.17 -23.13
N GLY A 294 2.52 13.27 -24.07
CA GLY A 294 2.11 13.63 -25.42
C GLY A 294 0.70 14.23 -25.52
N ASP A 295 -0.15 13.94 -24.54
CA ASP A 295 -1.55 14.35 -24.55
C ASP A 295 -1.79 15.72 -23.90
N LYS A 296 -0.81 16.28 -23.22
CA LYS A 296 -0.90 17.55 -22.46
C LYS A 296 -2.09 17.61 -21.50
N CYS A 297 -2.51 16.46 -20.98
CA CYS A 297 -3.58 16.33 -20.02
C CYS A 297 -3.00 16.21 -18.60
N PRO A 298 -3.63 16.80 -17.58
CA PRO A 298 -3.21 16.56 -16.21
C PRO A 298 -3.39 15.10 -15.84
N TYR A 299 -2.48 14.53 -15.00
CA TYR A 299 -2.59 13.16 -14.59
C TYR A 299 -2.19 12.91 -13.14
N ILE A 300 -2.76 11.85 -12.58
CA ILE A 300 -2.41 11.26 -11.29
C ILE A 300 -1.91 9.84 -11.57
N ASP A 301 -0.79 9.46 -10.97
CA ASP A 301 -0.21 8.13 -11.22
C ASP A 301 -0.54 7.16 -10.08
N SER A 302 -1.08 6.01 -10.42
CA SER A 302 -1.33 4.92 -9.49
C SER A 302 -0.50 3.66 -9.80
N GLN A 303 0.34 3.66 -10.85
CA GLN A 303 0.97 2.44 -11.37
C GLN A 303 1.87 1.73 -10.36
N ASN A 304 2.69 2.47 -9.61
CA ASN A 304 3.63 1.89 -8.65
C ASN A 304 2.98 1.53 -7.30
N SER A 305 1.71 1.87 -7.09
CA SER A 305 0.96 1.58 -5.87
C SER A 305 -0.48 1.12 -6.16
N TYR A 306 -0.72 0.53 -7.34
CA TYR A 306 -2.06 0.22 -7.82
C TYR A 306 -2.71 -0.93 -7.06
N TYR A 307 -1.95 -1.97 -6.75
CA TYR A 307 -2.42 -3.15 -6.04
C TYR A 307 -1.74 -3.29 -4.69
N ILE A 308 -2.17 -2.52 -3.71
CA ILE A 308 -1.60 -2.63 -2.36
C ILE A 308 -1.88 -3.99 -1.72
N ASN A 309 -2.91 -4.66 -2.14
CA ASN A 309 -3.28 -6.00 -1.70
C ASN A 309 -2.46 -7.14 -2.33
N HIS A 310 -1.56 -6.82 -3.27
CA HIS A 310 -0.60 -7.76 -3.83
C HIS A 310 0.80 -7.60 -3.24
N VAL A 311 0.97 -6.58 -2.41
CA VAL A 311 2.26 -6.11 -1.96
C VAL A 311 2.46 -6.54 -0.53
N ASP A 312 3.47 -7.37 -0.30
CA ASP A 312 3.88 -7.70 1.06
C ASP A 312 4.50 -6.48 1.76
N PRO A 313 4.58 -6.47 3.09
CA PRO A 313 5.19 -5.37 3.83
C PRO A 313 6.59 -4.97 3.35
N GLU A 314 7.35 -5.94 2.84
CA GLU A 314 8.70 -5.75 2.29
C GLU A 314 8.71 -4.99 0.98
N GLU A 315 7.82 -5.36 0.07
CA GLU A 315 7.69 -4.71 -1.23
C GLU A 315 7.29 -3.25 -1.05
N LEU A 316 6.42 -2.97 -0.06
CA LEU A 316 6.06 -1.60 0.31
C LEU A 316 7.28 -0.74 0.66
N LEU A 317 8.22 -1.29 1.42
CA LEU A 317 9.42 -0.58 1.83
C LEU A 317 10.29 -0.23 0.61
N SER A 318 10.46 -1.18 -0.30
CA SER A 318 11.25 -0.95 -1.52
C SER A 318 10.54 0.02 -2.49
N VAL A 319 9.23 -0.08 -2.65
CA VAL A 319 8.46 0.86 -3.47
C VAL A 319 8.56 2.27 -2.91
N ALA A 320 8.36 2.45 -1.60
CA ALA A 320 8.46 3.77 -0.97
C ALA A 320 9.86 4.37 -1.05
N ALA A 321 10.90 3.55 -0.97
CA ALA A 321 12.29 4.00 -1.01
C ALA A 321 12.79 4.31 -2.42
N TYR A 322 12.42 3.51 -3.41
CA TYR A 322 13.11 3.49 -4.70
C TYR A 322 12.25 3.78 -5.92
N GLN A 323 10.92 3.76 -5.81
CA GLN A 323 10.06 4.04 -6.95
C GLN A 323 9.56 5.48 -6.94
N GLN A 324 9.39 6.06 -8.11
CA GLN A 324 8.73 7.35 -8.23
C GLN A 324 7.24 7.21 -7.91
N PRO A 325 6.62 8.16 -7.19
CA PRO A 325 5.17 8.21 -7.06
C PRO A 325 4.49 8.38 -8.43
N CYS A 326 5.17 9.02 -9.33
CA CYS A 326 4.73 9.30 -10.69
C CYS A 326 5.83 8.95 -11.70
N ARG A 327 5.57 7.96 -12.54
CA ARG A 327 6.57 7.35 -13.44
C ARG A 327 7.12 8.30 -14.51
N TRP A 328 6.32 9.22 -15.03
CA TRP A 328 6.64 9.96 -16.24
C TRP A 328 7.27 11.34 -16.02
N GLY A 329 7.25 11.86 -14.80
CA GLY A 329 8.06 13.00 -14.36
C GLY A 329 7.88 14.31 -15.13
N ALA A 330 6.67 14.63 -15.60
CA ALA A 330 6.41 15.92 -16.26
C ALA A 330 5.87 16.93 -15.24
N LYS A 331 6.53 18.08 -15.10
CA LYS A 331 6.27 19.00 -13.97
C LYS A 331 4.90 19.65 -13.95
N ASP A 332 4.35 20.01 -15.10
CA ASP A 332 3.13 20.82 -15.17
C ASP A 332 1.83 19.99 -15.18
N GLU A 333 1.87 18.80 -15.76
CA GLU A 333 0.73 17.90 -15.86
C GLU A 333 0.63 16.91 -14.69
N HIS A 334 1.65 16.83 -13.88
CA HIS A 334 1.84 15.89 -12.80
C HIS A 334 1.13 16.36 -11.53
N LEU A 335 -0.03 15.82 -11.24
CA LEU A 335 -0.81 16.25 -10.08
C LEU A 335 -0.53 15.47 -8.82
N GLY A 336 0.00 14.24 -8.93
CA GLY A 336 0.31 13.41 -7.76
C GLY A 336 0.09 11.92 -7.95
N ALA A 337 -0.15 11.22 -6.84
CA ALA A 337 -0.34 9.78 -6.82
C ALA A 337 -1.46 9.35 -5.88
N ILE A 338 -2.11 8.24 -6.24
CA ILE A 338 -3.17 7.60 -5.44
C ILE A 338 -2.87 6.10 -5.32
N ILE A 339 -2.80 5.60 -4.09
CA ILE A 339 -2.69 4.17 -3.76
C ILE A 339 -4.00 3.48 -4.14
N GLY A 340 -3.95 2.33 -4.79
CA GLY A 340 -5.12 1.52 -5.11
C GLY A 340 -5.31 0.38 -4.10
N VAL A 341 -6.54 0.22 -3.61
CA VAL A 341 -6.94 -0.90 -2.75
C VAL A 341 -8.08 -1.64 -3.43
N TRP A 342 -7.75 -2.71 -4.13
CA TRP A 342 -8.69 -3.49 -4.92
C TRP A 342 -8.94 -4.87 -4.31
N HIS A 343 -10.22 -5.27 -4.25
CA HIS A 343 -10.65 -6.59 -3.78
C HIS A 343 -11.58 -7.22 -4.80
N ASP A 344 -11.00 -7.90 -5.78
CA ASP A 344 -11.79 -8.56 -6.84
C ASP A 344 -12.64 -9.69 -6.29
N ASP A 345 -12.15 -10.42 -5.29
CA ASP A 345 -12.89 -11.51 -4.67
C ASP A 345 -13.74 -11.05 -3.46
N CYS A 346 -14.73 -11.85 -3.10
CA CYS A 346 -15.61 -11.57 -1.97
C CYS A 346 -14.87 -11.76 -0.65
N ILE A 347 -15.06 -10.83 0.27
CA ILE A 347 -14.58 -10.94 1.65
C ILE A 347 -15.75 -11.20 2.60
N ALA A 348 -15.51 -11.96 3.68
CA ALA A 348 -16.56 -12.31 4.64
C ALA A 348 -17.00 -11.11 5.47
N ASP A 349 -16.02 -10.34 5.93
CA ASP A 349 -16.24 -9.18 6.79
C ASP A 349 -15.64 -7.93 6.14
N SER A 350 -16.41 -6.84 6.10
CA SER A 350 -15.92 -5.57 5.56
C SER A 350 -14.70 -5.02 6.30
N GLU A 351 -14.56 -5.32 7.59
CA GLU A 351 -13.38 -4.93 8.38
C GLU A 351 -12.11 -5.65 7.93
N ASP A 352 -12.24 -6.79 7.28
CA ASP A 352 -11.11 -7.56 6.79
C ASP A 352 -10.37 -6.87 5.63
N VAL A 353 -10.98 -5.92 4.92
CA VAL A 353 -10.28 -5.17 3.85
C VAL A 353 -9.00 -4.54 4.37
N ALA A 354 -9.06 -3.88 5.51
CA ALA A 354 -7.90 -3.23 6.10
C ALA A 354 -6.87 -4.24 6.66
N ARG A 355 -7.32 -5.45 7.02
CA ARG A 355 -6.45 -6.55 7.48
C ARG A 355 -5.80 -7.28 6.34
N MET A 356 -6.54 -7.49 5.26
CA MET A 356 -6.06 -8.19 4.05
C MET A 356 -5.01 -7.42 3.27
N ASN A 357 -4.87 -6.15 3.56
CA ASN A 357 -3.94 -5.28 2.88
C ASN A 357 -3.07 -4.58 3.90
N ALA A 358 -1.85 -4.36 3.53
CA ALA A 358 -0.96 -3.52 4.30
C ALA A 358 -1.34 -2.02 4.19
N VAL A 359 -2.65 -1.70 4.27
CA VAL A 359 -3.19 -0.34 4.04
C VAL A 359 -2.56 0.68 4.99
N TYR A 360 -2.55 0.38 6.28
CA TYR A 360 -2.04 1.33 7.27
C TYR A 360 -0.53 1.52 7.19
N PRO A 361 0.32 0.49 7.11
CA PRO A 361 1.75 0.70 6.85
C PRO A 361 2.01 1.32 5.48
N ALA A 362 1.23 1.01 4.44
CA ALA A 362 1.37 1.60 3.11
C ALA A 362 1.17 3.12 3.12
N VAL A 363 0.13 3.60 3.80
CA VAL A 363 -0.11 5.05 3.94
C VAL A 363 1.08 5.74 4.61
N VAL A 364 1.64 5.15 5.67
CA VAL A 364 2.82 5.70 6.35
C VAL A 364 4.02 5.77 5.42
N LEU A 365 4.38 4.65 4.80
CA LEU A 365 5.54 4.53 3.92
C LEU A 365 5.42 5.40 2.67
N LEU A 366 4.30 5.28 1.95
CA LEU A 366 4.09 6.00 0.70
C LEU A 366 3.82 7.49 0.93
N SER A 367 3.39 7.90 2.13
CA SER A 367 3.29 9.33 2.44
C SER A 367 4.63 10.06 2.31
N ASP A 368 5.74 9.44 2.73
CA ASP A 368 7.08 10.04 2.58
C ASP A 368 7.45 10.19 1.10
N ASN A 369 7.15 9.16 0.32
CA ASN A 369 7.37 9.15 -1.11
C ASN A 369 6.49 10.21 -1.83
N PHE A 370 5.19 10.24 -1.56
CA PHE A 370 4.25 11.17 -2.19
C PHE A 370 4.43 12.62 -1.74
N TRP A 371 4.91 12.85 -0.54
CA TRP A 371 5.20 14.19 -0.04
C TRP A 371 6.46 14.79 -0.65
N ARG A 372 7.51 13.99 -0.77
CA ARG A 372 8.84 14.45 -1.17
C ARG A 372 9.17 14.25 -2.65
N GLY A 373 8.52 13.30 -3.29
CA GLY A 373 8.91 12.81 -4.62
C GLY A 373 10.16 11.93 -4.60
N ARG A 374 10.47 11.35 -5.74
CA ARG A 374 11.72 10.65 -6.05
C ARG A 374 12.18 11.09 -7.44
N GLU A 375 13.47 11.14 -7.66
CA GLU A 375 14.02 11.64 -8.93
C GLU A 375 13.85 10.64 -10.07
N LYS A 376 13.95 9.34 -9.77
CA LYS A 376 13.85 8.25 -10.75
C LYS A 376 13.44 6.93 -10.11
N ASP A 377 12.93 6.03 -10.93
CA ASP A 377 12.68 4.65 -10.56
C ASP A 377 13.98 3.83 -10.52
N GLU A 378 14.01 2.87 -9.60
CA GLU A 378 15.03 1.82 -9.54
C GLU A 378 14.33 0.46 -9.75
N PRO A 379 13.98 0.09 -11.00
CA PRO A 379 13.13 -1.07 -11.27
C PRO A 379 13.71 -2.39 -10.80
N THR A 380 15.04 -2.48 -10.65
CA THR A 380 15.70 -3.66 -10.10
C THR A 380 15.50 -3.84 -8.59
N LEU A 381 15.02 -2.80 -7.91
CA LEU A 381 14.76 -2.78 -6.48
C LEU A 381 13.25 -2.75 -6.15
N TYR A 382 12.39 -3.10 -7.08
CA TYR A 382 10.94 -3.04 -6.88
C TYR A 382 10.47 -4.04 -5.80
N ALA A 383 10.92 -5.29 -5.87
CA ALA A 383 10.53 -6.35 -4.93
C ALA A 383 11.71 -6.93 -4.16
N ARG A 384 12.78 -6.16 -4.02
CA ARG A 384 13.92 -6.53 -3.20
C ARG A 384 14.65 -5.31 -2.68
N LEU A 385 15.26 -5.48 -1.53
CA LEU A 385 16.18 -4.50 -0.97
C LEU A 385 17.59 -4.69 -1.56
N PRO A 386 18.38 -3.63 -1.71
CA PRO A 386 19.78 -3.76 -2.09
C PRO A 386 20.55 -4.47 -0.96
N PRO A 387 21.70 -5.09 -1.26
CA PRO A 387 22.55 -5.67 -0.22
C PRO A 387 23.09 -4.58 0.71
N PRO A 388 23.44 -4.90 1.96
CA PRO A 388 23.97 -3.92 2.93
C PRO A 388 25.22 -3.17 2.48
N SER A 389 25.97 -3.70 1.52
CA SER A 389 27.14 -3.05 0.92
C SER A 389 26.80 -1.98 -0.14
N ASP A 390 25.54 -1.91 -0.57
CA ASP A 390 25.08 -0.91 -1.54
C ASP A 390 24.76 0.40 -0.79
N PRO A 391 25.29 1.56 -1.21
CA PRO A 391 24.98 2.84 -0.55
C PRO A 391 23.50 3.20 -0.48
N ARG A 392 22.67 2.67 -1.39
CA ARG A 392 21.22 2.87 -1.38
C ARG A 392 20.53 2.19 -0.19
N PHE A 393 21.18 1.22 0.46
CA PHE A 393 20.65 0.52 1.61
C PHE A 393 20.39 1.43 2.81
N GLU A 394 21.19 2.48 3.00
CA GLU A 394 20.99 3.45 4.07
C GLU A 394 19.61 4.13 4.01
N LEU A 395 19.11 4.38 2.79
CA LEU A 395 17.79 4.97 2.61
C LEU A 395 16.67 4.08 3.17
N VAL A 396 16.77 2.78 2.93
CA VAL A 396 15.81 1.80 3.43
C VAL A 396 15.89 1.64 4.95
N VAL A 397 17.11 1.59 5.50
CA VAL A 397 17.31 1.51 6.95
C VAL A 397 16.71 2.73 7.66
N ASP A 398 16.93 3.95 7.13
CA ASP A 398 16.32 5.17 7.69
C ASP A 398 14.79 5.14 7.59
N LEU A 399 14.24 4.73 6.45
CA LEU A 399 12.80 4.66 6.24
C LEU A 399 12.14 3.63 7.17
N GLU A 400 12.72 2.43 7.29
CA GLU A 400 12.25 1.38 8.19
C GLU A 400 12.26 1.84 9.65
N ARG A 401 13.37 2.43 10.11
CA ARG A 401 13.47 2.98 11.46
C ARG A 401 12.35 3.97 11.76
N ARG A 402 12.06 4.87 10.83
CA ARG A 402 10.98 5.86 10.98
C ARG A 402 9.60 5.21 11.03
N VAL A 403 9.34 4.25 10.16
CA VAL A 403 8.05 3.50 10.15
C VAL A 403 7.84 2.76 11.47
N LEU A 404 8.87 2.09 11.99
CA LEU A 404 8.80 1.40 13.27
C LEU A 404 8.55 2.39 14.42
N ALA A 405 9.19 3.55 14.41
CA ALA A 405 8.89 4.61 15.39
C ALA A 405 7.44 5.12 15.29
N GLN A 406 6.88 5.22 14.08
CA GLN A 406 5.46 5.55 13.91
C GLN A 406 4.56 4.46 14.50
N ARG A 407 4.84 3.16 14.21
CA ARG A 407 4.10 2.02 14.78
C ARG A 407 4.10 2.06 16.31
N ASP A 408 5.28 2.22 16.91
CA ASP A 408 5.48 2.01 18.33
C ASP A 408 5.12 3.23 19.18
N LYS A 409 5.31 4.46 18.66
CA LYS A 409 5.13 5.70 19.43
C LYS A 409 3.89 6.49 18.99
N VAL A 410 3.70 6.69 17.68
CA VAL A 410 2.61 7.54 17.15
C VAL A 410 1.29 6.79 17.08
N LEU A 411 1.33 5.52 16.66
CA LEU A 411 0.17 4.65 16.47
C LEU A 411 -0.01 3.62 17.59
N SER A 412 0.71 3.71 18.70
CA SER A 412 0.68 2.74 19.80
C SER A 412 -0.70 2.52 20.42
N LYS A 413 -1.57 3.54 20.37
CA LYS A 413 -2.94 3.51 20.93
C LYS A 413 -4.02 3.31 19.86
N VAL A 414 -3.63 3.11 18.60
CA VAL A 414 -4.57 2.95 17.48
C VAL A 414 -4.80 1.46 17.25
N GLN A 415 -6.07 1.05 17.11
CA GLN A 415 -6.48 -0.36 16.97
C GLN A 415 -6.41 -0.87 15.53
N HIS A 416 -5.76 -0.14 14.63
CA HIS A 416 -5.62 -0.58 13.24
C HIS A 416 -4.55 -1.65 13.09
N PRO A 417 -4.75 -2.61 12.16
CA PRO A 417 -3.71 -3.56 11.80
C PRO A 417 -2.46 -2.84 11.30
N PHE A 418 -1.32 -3.29 11.73
CA PHE A 418 -0.03 -2.78 11.25
C PHE A 418 0.94 -3.95 11.07
N PRO A 419 0.72 -4.81 10.05
CA PRO A 419 1.51 -6.03 9.83
C PRO A 419 2.87 -5.68 9.20
N PHE A 420 3.72 -5.04 9.97
CA PHE A 420 5.05 -4.62 9.55
C PHE A 420 6.07 -4.88 10.65
N VAL A 421 7.19 -5.51 10.32
CA VAL A 421 8.34 -5.75 11.18
C VAL A 421 9.62 -5.30 10.50
N ALA A 422 10.69 -5.13 11.26
CA ALA A 422 12.00 -4.83 10.73
C ALA A 422 12.48 -5.92 9.77
N GLN A 423 13.04 -5.52 8.65
CA GLN A 423 13.49 -6.39 7.57
C GLN A 423 14.98 -6.23 7.26
N THR A 424 15.48 -5.00 7.39
CA THR A 424 16.86 -4.67 7.01
C THR A 424 17.91 -5.41 7.85
N GLN A 425 17.52 -5.97 8.99
CA GLN A 425 18.36 -6.83 9.84
C GLN A 425 18.40 -8.29 9.38
N MET A 426 17.46 -8.73 8.51
CA MET A 426 17.42 -10.10 7.99
C MET A 426 18.64 -10.35 7.11
N CYS A 427 19.03 -11.63 6.95
CA CYS A 427 20.13 -11.99 6.10
C CYS A 427 19.96 -13.40 5.56
N TRP A 428 19.77 -13.52 4.25
CA TRP A 428 19.53 -14.80 3.60
C TRP A 428 20.61 -15.18 2.61
N LYS A 429 20.81 -16.48 2.49
CA LYS A 429 21.49 -17.16 1.39
C LYS A 429 20.48 -17.91 0.55
N MET A 430 20.57 -17.81 -0.75
CA MET A 430 19.74 -18.50 -1.72
C MET A 430 20.59 -19.37 -2.63
N THR A 431 20.27 -20.67 -2.71
CA THR A 431 20.96 -21.65 -3.56
C THR A 431 19.98 -22.41 -4.44
N ASP A 432 20.48 -22.89 -5.57
CA ASP A 432 19.77 -23.82 -6.43
C ASP A 432 19.68 -25.19 -5.75
N GLY A 433 18.46 -25.68 -5.55
CA GLY A 433 18.23 -26.93 -4.83
C GLY A 433 18.63 -28.20 -5.61
N GLU A 434 18.83 -28.08 -6.93
CA GLU A 434 19.22 -29.20 -7.80
C GLU A 434 20.74 -29.31 -7.94
N THR A 435 21.40 -28.16 -8.07
CA THR A 435 22.84 -28.09 -8.35
C THR A 435 23.69 -27.67 -7.15
N GLY A 436 23.07 -27.11 -6.12
CA GLY A 436 23.76 -26.50 -4.99
C GLY A 436 24.44 -25.17 -5.30
N ALA A 437 24.30 -24.64 -6.52
CA ALA A 437 24.95 -23.39 -6.92
C ALA A 437 24.40 -22.19 -6.13
N LEU A 438 25.30 -21.30 -5.68
CA LEU A 438 24.91 -20.04 -5.05
C LEU A 438 24.19 -19.15 -6.06
N ILE A 439 22.98 -18.71 -5.72
CA ILE A 439 22.18 -17.74 -6.51
C ILE A 439 22.41 -16.32 -5.99
N ALA A 440 22.25 -16.13 -4.69
CA ALA A 440 22.46 -14.84 -4.02
C ALA A 440 22.76 -15.06 -2.53
N LYS A 441 23.44 -14.09 -1.91
CA LYS A 441 23.65 -14.04 -0.46
C LYS A 441 23.52 -12.62 0.07
N ASP A 442 23.49 -12.50 1.37
CA ASP A 442 23.33 -11.22 2.09
C ASP A 442 22.06 -10.47 1.67
N ILE A 443 20.95 -11.22 1.53
CA ILE A 443 19.66 -10.68 1.12
C ILE A 443 18.95 -10.14 2.36
N PRO A 444 18.79 -8.79 2.51
CA PRO A 444 18.31 -8.17 3.75
C PRO A 444 16.79 -7.92 3.74
N GLN A 445 15.97 -8.93 3.64
CA GLN A 445 14.52 -8.78 3.62
C GLN A 445 13.80 -9.98 4.24
N ALA A 446 12.57 -9.80 4.71
CA ALA A 446 11.79 -10.83 5.38
C ALA A 446 11.21 -11.86 4.40
N THR A 447 10.73 -11.42 3.24
CA THR A 447 10.16 -12.27 2.19
C THR A 447 11.04 -12.29 0.96
N ILE A 448 11.39 -13.48 0.51
CA ILE A 448 12.15 -13.69 -0.71
C ILE A 448 11.21 -14.16 -1.81
N TYR A 449 11.27 -13.50 -2.96
CA TYR A 449 10.55 -13.86 -4.18
C TYR A 449 11.50 -14.49 -5.19
N PRO A 450 11.69 -15.80 -5.23
CA PRO A 450 12.61 -16.44 -6.16
C PRO A 450 12.28 -16.18 -7.62
N ARG A 451 11.04 -15.85 -7.89
CA ARG A 451 10.57 -15.45 -9.20
C ARG A 451 9.75 -14.18 -9.10
N HIS A 452 10.41 -13.06 -9.24
CA HIS A 452 9.77 -11.78 -9.49
C HIS A 452 10.36 -11.19 -10.76
N PHE A 453 9.53 -10.72 -11.69
CA PHE A 453 10.02 -10.20 -12.97
C PHE A 453 10.90 -8.95 -12.82
N TRP A 454 10.81 -8.26 -11.69
CA TRP A 454 11.67 -7.14 -11.32
C TRP A 454 13.00 -7.56 -10.66
N PHE A 455 13.13 -8.84 -10.30
CA PHE A 455 14.38 -9.31 -9.73
C PHE A 455 15.41 -9.37 -10.84
N PRO A 456 16.60 -8.74 -10.73
CA PRO A 456 17.64 -8.84 -11.78
C PRO A 456 18.01 -10.30 -11.89
N ALA A 457 17.48 -10.89 -12.93
CA ALA A 457 17.50 -12.29 -13.08
C ALA A 457 18.90 -12.80 -13.36
N SER A 458 19.37 -13.66 -12.53
CA SER A 458 19.96 -14.87 -13.12
C SER A 458 18.82 -15.57 -13.92
N ALA A 459 19.13 -16.16 -15.07
CA ALA A 459 18.15 -16.93 -15.87
C ALA A 459 17.35 -17.96 -15.04
N TYR A 460 17.87 -18.34 -13.91
CA TYR A 460 17.25 -19.24 -12.92
C TYR A 460 16.01 -18.64 -12.27
N LEU A 461 16.05 -17.37 -11.83
CA LEU A 461 14.94 -16.71 -11.12
C LEU A 461 13.73 -16.45 -12.00
N THR A 462 13.91 -16.47 -13.32
CA THR A 462 12.83 -16.35 -14.31
C THR A 462 12.18 -17.69 -14.67
N LYS A 463 12.76 -18.84 -14.26
CA LYS A 463 12.18 -20.14 -14.52
C LYS A 463 10.86 -20.34 -13.76
N ASN A 464 9.91 -21.00 -14.42
CA ASN A 464 8.64 -21.37 -13.82
C ASN A 464 8.75 -22.61 -12.92
N ASN A 465 9.82 -23.39 -13.07
CA ASN A 465 10.06 -24.66 -12.40
C ASN A 465 11.44 -24.66 -11.75
N GLY A 466 11.62 -25.44 -10.72
CA GLY A 466 12.87 -25.62 -10.01
C GLY A 466 12.69 -25.68 -8.51
N THR A 467 13.77 -25.92 -7.80
CA THR A 467 13.80 -25.88 -6.34
C THR A 467 14.77 -24.80 -5.89
N VAL A 468 14.34 -23.95 -4.96
CA VAL A 468 15.19 -22.97 -4.30
C VAL A 468 15.37 -23.38 -2.84
N ILE A 469 16.58 -23.27 -2.34
CA ILE A 469 16.87 -23.40 -0.91
C ILE A 469 17.20 -22.01 -0.38
N LEU A 470 16.46 -21.58 0.66
CA LEU A 470 16.75 -20.37 1.43
C LEU A 470 17.30 -20.79 2.79
N GLU A 471 18.39 -20.18 3.19
CA GLU A 471 19.04 -20.44 4.47
C GLU A 471 19.33 -19.12 5.20
N THR A 472 19.12 -19.13 6.50
CA THR A 472 19.57 -18.05 7.41
C THR A 472 20.08 -18.67 8.70
N TRP A 473 21.12 -18.08 9.28
CA TRP A 473 21.64 -18.43 10.59
C TRP A 473 21.27 -17.33 11.58
N ILE A 474 20.62 -17.72 12.66
CA ILE A 474 20.10 -16.79 13.66
C ILE A 474 20.84 -17.02 14.98
N ARG A 475 21.61 -16.04 15.42
CA ARG A 475 22.23 -16.09 16.75
C ARG A 475 21.27 -15.52 17.77
N SER A 476 21.01 -16.31 18.82
CA SER A 476 20.22 -15.89 19.98
C SER A 476 21.06 -15.88 21.24
N LYS A 477 20.86 -14.86 22.09
CA LYS A 477 21.56 -14.74 23.39
C LYS A 477 21.02 -15.68 24.47
N ALA A 478 19.81 -16.23 24.27
CA ALA A 478 19.13 -17.12 25.21
C ALA A 478 18.27 -18.12 24.44
N ASP A 479 17.77 -19.15 25.13
CA ASP A 479 16.68 -19.97 24.62
C ASP A 479 15.40 -19.13 24.53
N ILE A 480 14.73 -19.15 23.38
CA ILE A 480 13.54 -18.32 23.10
C ILE A 480 12.43 -19.20 22.55
N GLU A 481 11.24 -19.08 23.13
CA GLU A 481 9.99 -19.55 22.54
C GLU A 481 9.23 -18.32 22.01
N CYS A 482 8.97 -18.28 20.70
CA CYS A 482 8.24 -17.18 20.07
C CYS A 482 7.35 -17.68 18.92
N GLY A 483 6.64 -16.78 18.28
CA GLY A 483 6.00 -17.03 17.01
C GLY A 483 6.96 -16.84 15.85
N ALA A 484 6.59 -17.35 14.68
CA ALA A 484 7.22 -16.99 13.42
C ALA A 484 6.16 -16.77 12.33
N TRP A 485 6.32 -15.73 11.54
CA TRP A 485 5.68 -15.65 10.24
C TRP A 485 6.40 -16.59 9.28
N ILE A 486 5.64 -17.51 8.70
CA ILE A 486 6.16 -18.47 7.73
C ILE A 486 5.26 -18.48 6.51
N GLY A 487 5.81 -18.12 5.36
CA GLY A 487 5.13 -18.06 4.07
C GLY A 487 5.86 -18.89 3.02
N MET A 488 5.13 -19.71 2.27
CA MET A 488 5.68 -20.58 1.21
C MET A 488 5.00 -20.32 -0.14
N THR A 489 3.85 -19.67 -0.12
CA THR A 489 3.08 -19.29 -1.31
C THR A 489 2.30 -18.04 -0.96
N GLY A 490 2.37 -17.01 -1.78
CA GLY A 490 1.48 -15.86 -1.69
C GLY A 490 0.26 -16.10 -2.56
N PHE A 491 -0.91 -15.93 -1.99
CA PHE A 491 -2.15 -15.83 -2.74
C PHE A 491 -2.52 -14.36 -2.85
N SER A 492 -3.23 -14.01 -3.91
CA SER A 492 -3.80 -12.69 -4.05
C SER A 492 -5.27 -12.81 -4.37
N ARG A 493 -6.11 -12.17 -3.58
CA ARG A 493 -7.55 -12.16 -3.81
C ARG A 493 -7.97 -11.33 -5.02
N SER A 494 -7.13 -10.43 -5.47
CA SER A 494 -7.39 -9.66 -6.69
C SER A 494 -6.75 -10.23 -7.92
N ASP A 495 -6.05 -11.34 -7.81
CA ASP A 495 -5.35 -11.90 -8.96
C ASP A 495 -5.96 -13.21 -9.40
N GLY A 496 -6.63 -13.18 -10.55
CA GLY A 496 -7.13 -14.37 -11.23
C GLY A 496 -6.08 -15.47 -11.45
N ARG A 497 -4.79 -15.09 -11.37
CA ARG A 497 -3.65 -16.00 -11.47
C ARG A 497 -3.53 -16.97 -10.31
N SER A 498 -4.08 -16.63 -9.15
CA SER A 498 -4.11 -17.50 -7.97
C SER A 498 -5.42 -18.26 -7.80
N ARG A 499 -6.45 -17.93 -8.56
CA ARG A 499 -7.80 -18.53 -8.44
C ARG A 499 -7.83 -20.04 -8.61
N ASP A 500 -6.96 -20.59 -9.46
CA ASP A 500 -6.88 -22.04 -9.72
C ASP A 500 -5.90 -22.77 -8.78
N ALA A 501 -5.17 -22.03 -7.95
CA ALA A 501 -4.28 -22.62 -6.98
C ALA A 501 -5.09 -23.04 -5.75
N PRO A 502 -5.17 -24.34 -5.42
CA PRO A 502 -5.83 -24.76 -4.19
C PRO A 502 -5.03 -24.29 -2.98
N THR A 503 -5.74 -24.00 -1.88
CA THR A 503 -5.11 -23.91 -0.56
C THR A 503 -4.34 -25.20 -0.26
N PRO A 504 -3.33 -25.19 0.61
CA PRO A 504 -2.59 -26.40 0.95
C PRO A 504 -3.49 -27.50 1.52
N ALA A 505 -3.12 -28.75 1.30
CA ALA A 505 -3.75 -29.88 1.98
C ALA A 505 -3.32 -29.95 3.45
N CYS A 506 -4.03 -30.73 4.27
CA CYS A 506 -3.64 -30.98 5.65
C CYS A 506 -2.24 -31.58 5.71
N GLY A 507 -1.37 -30.97 6.52
CA GLY A 507 0.01 -31.44 6.68
C GLY A 507 1.00 -30.92 5.62
N GLU A 508 0.58 -30.05 4.73
CA GLU A 508 1.43 -29.43 3.69
C GLU A 508 1.56 -27.92 3.91
N TRP A 509 2.75 -27.37 3.63
CA TRP A 509 2.97 -25.91 3.61
C TRP A 509 2.45 -25.28 2.31
N ASN A 510 2.56 -26.01 1.21
CA ASN A 510 1.97 -25.65 -0.08
C ASN A 510 1.81 -26.91 -0.94
N LYS A 511 1.13 -26.77 -2.06
CA LYS A 511 0.88 -27.86 -3.04
C LYS A 511 2.12 -28.39 -3.76
N HIS A 512 3.28 -27.80 -3.55
CA HIS A 512 4.53 -28.15 -4.24
C HIS A 512 5.52 -28.92 -3.36
N GLY A 513 5.15 -29.21 -2.10
CA GLY A 513 6.02 -29.95 -1.17
C GLY A 513 7.11 -29.07 -0.52
N ALA A 514 6.83 -27.79 -0.32
CA ALA A 514 7.75 -26.92 0.42
C ALA A 514 7.90 -27.39 1.87
N THR A 515 9.11 -27.23 2.42
CA THR A 515 9.44 -27.58 3.81
C THR A 515 10.27 -26.49 4.47
N ILE A 516 10.22 -26.45 5.79
CA ILE A 516 11.10 -25.64 6.62
C ILE A 516 11.62 -26.46 7.80
N GLU A 517 12.88 -26.28 8.11
CA GLU A 517 13.58 -26.91 9.22
C GLU A 517 14.29 -25.86 10.07
N ILE A 518 14.29 -26.07 11.38
CA ILE A 518 15.10 -25.29 12.33
C ILE A 518 16.04 -26.29 13.02
N ASN A 519 17.34 -26.11 12.87
CA ASN A 519 18.37 -27.02 13.41
C ASN A 519 18.15 -28.48 12.98
N GLY A 520 17.71 -28.70 11.74
CA GLY A 520 17.41 -30.03 11.19
C GLY A 520 16.09 -30.65 11.67
N VAL A 521 15.29 -29.93 12.45
CA VAL A 521 13.97 -30.38 12.89
C VAL A 521 12.90 -29.69 12.05
N ALA A 522 12.04 -30.51 11.41
CA ALA A 522 10.96 -29.98 10.58
C ALA A 522 9.94 -29.19 11.40
N VAL A 523 9.52 -28.02 10.89
CA VAL A 523 8.43 -27.24 11.44
C VAL A 523 7.13 -27.64 10.74
N ALA A 524 6.15 -28.05 11.52
CA ALA A 524 4.86 -28.47 10.98
C ALA A 524 4.08 -27.29 10.39
N PRO A 525 3.36 -27.49 9.27
CA PRO A 525 2.48 -26.47 8.73
C PRO A 525 1.31 -26.16 9.67
N PRO A 526 0.66 -25.01 9.50
CA PRO A 526 -0.52 -24.67 10.28
C PRO A 526 -1.70 -25.60 9.96
N ARG A 527 -2.68 -25.62 10.85
CA ARG A 527 -3.98 -26.22 10.52
C ARG A 527 -4.74 -25.25 9.61
N TRP A 528 -4.90 -25.63 8.35
CA TRP A 528 -5.67 -24.86 7.39
C TRP A 528 -7.17 -24.91 7.73
N ASN A 529 -7.86 -23.79 7.58
CA ASN A 529 -9.32 -23.74 7.84
C ASN A 529 -10.11 -24.42 6.73
N ARG A 530 -9.69 -24.26 5.48
CA ARG A 530 -10.28 -24.93 4.32
C ARG A 530 -9.20 -25.56 3.45
N PRO A 531 -8.66 -26.69 3.86
CA PRO A 531 -7.61 -27.39 3.11
C PRO A 531 -8.12 -27.82 1.74
N SER A 532 -7.26 -27.73 0.73
CA SER A 532 -7.52 -28.12 -0.65
C SER A 532 -8.69 -27.38 -1.33
N LEU A 533 -9.10 -26.23 -0.79
CA LEU A 533 -10.09 -25.39 -1.44
C LEU A 533 -9.53 -24.88 -2.76
N ARG A 534 -10.19 -25.21 -3.86
CA ARG A 534 -9.87 -24.62 -5.16
C ARG A 534 -10.56 -23.25 -5.33
N GLY A 535 -9.88 -22.38 -6.04
CA GLY A 535 -10.28 -21.03 -6.35
C GLY A 535 -11.76 -20.90 -6.64
N ASN A 536 -12.47 -20.62 -5.59
CA ASN A 536 -13.85 -20.21 -5.68
C ASN A 536 -13.82 -18.70 -5.46
N PRO A 537 -14.46 -17.92 -6.33
CA PRO A 537 -14.61 -16.49 -6.10
C PRO A 537 -15.25 -16.17 -4.75
N LYS A 538 -15.65 -17.18 -3.98
CA LYS A 538 -16.42 -16.97 -2.76
C LYS A 538 -15.58 -16.93 -1.50
N GLU A 539 -14.31 -17.16 -1.46
CA GLU A 539 -13.58 -16.92 -0.24
C GLU A 539 -12.60 -18.00 0.20
N ILE A 540 -11.38 -17.66 0.06
CA ILE A 540 -10.33 -18.29 0.86
C ILE A 540 -10.37 -17.60 2.24
N PRO A 541 -10.43 -18.34 3.36
CA PRO A 541 -10.30 -17.73 4.67
C PRO A 541 -9.00 -16.92 4.76
N LEU A 542 -9.07 -15.74 5.34
CA LEU A 542 -7.95 -14.80 5.39
C LEU A 542 -6.67 -15.45 5.93
N SER A 543 -6.80 -16.26 6.99
CA SER A 543 -5.69 -16.99 7.60
C SER A 543 -5.10 -18.10 6.73
N ASP A 544 -5.81 -18.57 5.70
CA ASP A 544 -5.31 -19.54 4.72
C ASP A 544 -4.65 -18.85 3.53
N GLU A 545 -4.87 -17.55 3.35
CA GLU A 545 -4.42 -16.79 2.20
C GLU A 545 -2.95 -16.41 2.31
N ASP A 546 -2.61 -15.57 3.27
CA ASP A 546 -1.25 -15.10 3.44
C ASP A 546 -0.73 -15.26 4.88
N TYR A 547 0.58 -15.29 5.02
CA TYR A 547 1.25 -15.60 6.28
C TYR A 547 1.00 -14.55 7.38
N TRP A 548 0.86 -13.29 7.04
CA TRP A 548 0.66 -12.23 8.03
C TRP A 548 -0.76 -12.17 8.61
N TYR A 549 -1.69 -12.92 8.04
CA TYR A 549 -3.05 -13.06 8.60
C TYR A 549 -3.19 -14.27 9.52
N ARG A 550 -2.23 -15.20 9.46
CA ARG A 550 -2.23 -16.36 10.34
C ARG A 550 -1.67 -16.03 11.71
N ALA A 551 -2.16 -16.71 12.73
CA ALA A 551 -1.46 -16.73 14.01
C ALA A 551 -0.02 -17.22 13.77
N PRO A 552 1.01 -16.52 14.28
CA PRO A 552 2.39 -16.92 14.10
C PRO A 552 2.63 -18.36 14.55
N THR A 553 3.35 -19.14 13.75
CA THR A 553 3.70 -20.54 14.08
C THR A 553 4.67 -20.56 15.26
N LYS A 554 4.36 -21.33 16.31
CA LYS A 554 5.23 -21.43 17.48
C LYS A 554 6.55 -22.11 17.11
N ILE A 555 7.66 -21.47 17.48
CA ILE A 555 9.02 -21.96 17.25
C ILE A 555 9.87 -21.85 18.51
N LYS A 556 10.98 -22.60 18.52
CA LYS A 556 12.01 -22.55 19.57
C LYS A 556 13.37 -22.26 18.93
N LEU A 557 14.02 -21.23 19.41
CA LEU A 557 15.41 -20.92 19.10
C LEU A 557 16.27 -21.22 20.33
N LYS A 558 17.38 -21.93 20.15
CA LYS A 558 18.33 -22.22 21.22
C LYS A 558 19.31 -21.06 21.39
N LYS A 559 19.85 -20.92 22.58
CA LYS A 559 21.02 -20.06 22.81
C LYS A 559 22.15 -20.47 21.87
N GLY A 560 22.79 -19.50 21.23
CA GLY A 560 23.80 -19.72 20.18
C GLY A 560 23.22 -19.60 18.79
N VAL A 561 23.83 -20.26 17.82
CA VAL A 561 23.47 -20.21 16.41
C VAL A 561 22.41 -21.23 16.08
N ASN A 562 21.34 -20.78 15.42
CA ASN A 562 20.25 -21.60 14.90
C ASN A 562 20.26 -21.55 13.37
N HIS A 563 20.21 -22.67 12.72
CA HIS A 563 20.12 -22.77 11.27
C HIS A 563 18.65 -22.98 10.84
N VAL A 564 18.16 -22.07 10.03
CA VAL A 564 16.84 -22.16 9.39
C VAL A 564 17.04 -22.44 7.91
N LYS A 565 16.40 -23.52 7.43
CA LYS A 565 16.47 -23.93 6.03
C LYS A 565 15.07 -24.12 5.48
N MET A 566 14.77 -23.41 4.39
CA MET A 566 13.53 -23.58 3.63
C MET A 566 13.87 -24.24 2.29
N THR A 567 13.12 -25.28 1.93
CA THR A 567 13.20 -25.92 0.62
C THR A 567 11.91 -25.61 -0.13
N LEU A 568 12.03 -24.94 -1.26
CA LEU A 568 10.92 -24.36 -2.00
C LEU A 568 10.86 -24.92 -3.43
N PRO A 569 10.30 -26.12 -3.65
CA PRO A 569 10.06 -26.65 -5.00
C PRO A 569 8.85 -25.94 -5.62
N LYS A 570 8.90 -25.72 -6.94
CA LYS A 570 7.82 -25.13 -7.70
C LYS A 570 7.69 -25.68 -9.11
N LYS A 571 6.42 -25.85 -9.53
CA LYS A 571 6.07 -26.20 -10.90
C LYS A 571 5.00 -25.21 -11.39
N GLY A 572 5.38 -24.32 -12.29
CA GLY A 572 4.49 -23.31 -12.87
C GLY A 572 3.90 -22.29 -11.88
N GLY A 573 3.23 -21.27 -12.40
CA GLY A 573 2.49 -20.28 -11.62
C GLY A 573 3.34 -19.17 -10.99
N TRP A 574 2.69 -18.24 -10.32
CA TRP A 574 3.24 -16.91 -10.03
C TRP A 574 3.91 -16.78 -8.67
N LYS A 575 3.24 -16.93 -7.58
CA LYS A 575 3.78 -16.50 -6.28
C LYS A 575 4.57 -17.58 -5.57
N TRP A 576 5.84 -17.66 -5.91
CA TRP A 576 6.83 -18.49 -5.24
C TRP A 576 7.57 -17.63 -4.23
N ILE A 577 7.23 -17.78 -2.96
CA ILE A 577 7.82 -17.01 -1.87
C ILE A 577 8.43 -17.91 -0.82
N GLY A 578 9.39 -17.36 -0.07
CA GLY A 578 9.90 -17.91 1.15
C GLY A 578 10.00 -16.83 2.21
N THR A 579 9.21 -16.95 3.26
CA THR A 579 9.20 -16.03 4.40
C THR A 579 9.43 -16.79 5.69
N PHE A 580 10.35 -16.30 6.51
CA PHE A 580 10.51 -16.74 7.89
C PHE A 580 10.97 -15.57 8.74
N VAL A 581 10.13 -15.13 9.66
CA VAL A 581 10.40 -14.01 10.56
C VAL A 581 9.98 -14.37 11.96
N PRO A 582 10.89 -14.51 12.92
CA PRO A 582 10.54 -14.58 14.33
C PRO A 582 9.81 -13.32 14.77
N VAL A 583 8.64 -13.48 15.41
CA VAL A 583 7.80 -12.35 15.84
C VAL A 583 7.22 -12.60 17.24
N LEU A 584 6.98 -11.50 17.94
CA LEU A 584 6.14 -11.42 19.13
C LEU A 584 4.81 -10.74 18.77
N GLY A 585 3.83 -10.82 19.67
CA GLY A 585 2.53 -10.17 19.46
C GLY A 585 1.58 -10.96 18.57
N THR A 586 0.67 -10.26 17.93
CA THR A 586 -0.37 -10.83 17.06
C THR A 586 -0.04 -10.65 15.59
N SER A 587 -0.74 -11.35 14.70
CA SER A 587 -0.63 -11.15 13.24
C SER A 587 -0.95 -9.72 12.82
N ASP A 588 -1.93 -9.09 13.46
CA ASP A 588 -2.31 -7.70 13.18
C ASP A 588 -1.24 -6.67 13.62
N ARG A 589 -0.49 -6.98 14.67
CA ARG A 589 0.55 -6.12 15.24
C ARG A 589 1.74 -6.93 15.73
N PRO A 590 2.55 -7.43 14.81
CA PRO A 590 3.77 -8.15 15.16
C PRO A 590 4.84 -7.17 15.69
N LEU A 591 5.69 -7.69 16.54
CA LEU A 591 6.86 -7.00 17.06
C LEU A 591 8.10 -7.85 16.81
N GLU A 592 9.24 -7.24 16.69
CA GLU A 592 10.52 -7.91 16.58
C GLU A 592 10.84 -8.72 17.84
N VAL A 593 11.47 -9.87 17.69
CA VAL A 593 12.07 -10.62 18.79
C VAL A 593 13.43 -9.97 19.10
N PRO A 594 13.60 -9.41 20.31
CA PRO A 594 14.83 -8.70 20.64
C PRO A 594 16.04 -9.63 20.76
N GLY A 595 17.22 -9.11 20.38
CA GLY A 595 18.50 -9.78 20.61
C GLY A 595 18.81 -10.93 19.65
N LEU A 596 18.13 -11.00 18.50
CA LEU A 596 18.47 -11.87 17.39
C LEU A 596 19.43 -11.15 16.42
N GLU A 597 20.40 -11.90 15.90
CA GLU A 597 21.31 -11.47 14.85
C GLU A 597 21.22 -12.47 13.69
N TYR A 598 21.21 -11.96 12.46
CA TYR A 598 20.97 -12.77 11.26
C TYR A 598 22.22 -12.81 10.37
N PHE A 599 22.52 -13.96 9.79
CA PHE A 599 23.67 -14.18 8.93
C PHE A 599 23.29 -15.05 7.72
N SER A 600 23.90 -14.79 6.57
CA SER A 600 23.76 -15.61 5.36
C SER A 600 24.66 -16.86 5.37
N GLU A 601 25.58 -16.96 6.31
CA GLU A 601 26.51 -18.10 6.49
C GLU A 601 26.65 -18.38 7.98
N ASP A 602 27.07 -19.59 8.31
CA ASP A 602 27.28 -19.98 9.70
C ASP A 602 28.39 -19.11 10.36
N PRO A 603 28.04 -18.23 11.29
CA PRO A 603 29.01 -17.32 11.91
C PRO A 603 29.95 -18.02 12.90
N SER A 604 29.83 -19.33 13.10
CA SER A 604 30.75 -20.14 13.93
C SER A 604 31.86 -20.80 13.11
N LYS A 605 31.75 -20.75 11.78
CA LYS A 605 32.76 -21.24 10.83
C LYS A 605 33.60 -20.08 10.30
#